data_20c6124853ecd9696884929ba75d43a9
#
_entry.id   20c6124853ecd9696884929ba75d43a9
#
_cell.length_a   1.000
_cell.length_b   1.000
_cell.length_c   1.000
_cell.angle_alpha   90.00
_cell.angle_beta   90.00
_cell.angle_gamma   90.00
#
_symmetry.space_group_name_H-M   'P 1'
#
loop_
_entity.id
_entity.type
_entity.pdbx_description
1 polymer ?
#
loop_
_entity_poly.entity_id
_entity_poly.type
_entity_poly.pdbx_seq_one_letter_code
_entity_poly.pdbx_strand_id
1 'polypeptide(L)'
;LDPIIADLYVKTGQTNELIERTRTYLLDILEQAKQQFLQEGLSVETKLLEGFVVHEEIIQAAQELNADLIVMGSHGRTGVRKLVLGSVAQKVLGESHIPVLIVR
;
A
#
# COMPACT_ATOMS: atom_id res chain seq x y z
N LEU A 1 6.52 -9.00 -13.01
CA LEU A 1 5.39 -8.28 -12.50
C LEU A 1 5.76 -7.33 -11.40
N ASP A 2 5.03 -6.30 -11.30
CA ASP A 2 5.32 -5.22 -10.36
C ASP A 2 5.14 -5.67 -8.92
N PRO A 3 5.95 -5.13 -8.01
CA PRO A 3 5.77 -5.43 -6.60
C PRO A 3 4.45 -4.89 -6.06
N ILE A 4 3.91 -5.60 -5.08
CA ILE A 4 2.76 -5.12 -4.33
C ILE A 4 3.27 -4.21 -3.23
N ILE A 5 2.73 -3.00 -3.19
CA ILE A 5 3.04 -2.06 -2.13
C ILE A 5 1.85 -2.05 -1.18
N ALA A 6 2.08 -2.35 0.09
CA ALA A 6 1.01 -2.32 1.09
C ALA A 6 0.74 -0.89 1.50
N ASP A 7 -0.52 -0.50 1.40
CA ASP A 7 -1.01 0.80 1.85
C ASP A 7 -1.31 0.76 3.35
N LEU A 8 -0.34 0.26 4.10
CA LEU A 8 -0.50 0.10 5.54
C LEU A 8 0.62 0.85 6.22
N TYR A 9 0.27 1.63 7.21
CA TYR A 9 1.30 2.37 7.90
C TYR A 9 1.07 2.39 9.40
N VAL A 10 2.15 2.48 10.14
CA VAL A 10 2.14 2.47 11.59
C VAL A 10 2.17 3.91 12.10
N LYS A 11 1.18 4.26 12.91
CA LYS A 11 1.09 5.59 13.48
C LYS A 11 2.22 5.83 14.44
N THR A 12 2.85 6.99 14.34
CA THR A 12 3.88 7.40 15.30
C THR A 12 3.24 7.75 16.65
N GLY A 13 4.01 7.67 17.72
CA GLY A 13 3.55 7.96 19.07
C GLY A 13 3.00 6.76 19.82
N GLN A 14 2.94 5.60 19.19
CA GLN A 14 2.56 4.36 19.86
C GLN A 14 3.74 3.78 20.62
N THR A 15 3.47 2.90 21.59
CA THR A 15 4.55 2.22 22.30
C THR A 15 5.30 1.28 21.37
N ASN A 16 6.58 1.03 21.67
CA ASN A 16 7.39 0.13 20.86
C ASN A 16 6.76 -1.26 20.74
N GLU A 17 6.16 -1.75 21.82
CA GLU A 17 5.50 -3.05 21.81
C GLU A 17 4.31 -3.07 20.83
N LEU A 18 3.50 -2.02 20.84
CA LEU A 18 2.35 -1.93 19.94
C LEU A 18 2.79 -1.79 18.49
N ILE A 19 3.86 -1.02 18.24
CA ILE A 19 4.43 -0.87 16.91
C ILE A 19 4.91 -2.23 16.38
N GLU A 20 5.61 -3.00 17.22
CA GLU A 20 6.10 -4.31 16.81
C GLU A 20 4.98 -5.30 16.52
N ARG A 21 3.92 -5.30 17.32
CA ARG A 21 2.75 -6.15 17.08
C ARG A 21 2.07 -5.78 15.76
N THR A 22 1.92 -4.50 15.52
CA THR A 22 1.31 -4.01 14.28
C THR A 22 2.16 -4.40 13.08
N ARG A 23 3.47 -4.21 13.18
CA ARG A 23 4.40 -4.58 12.11
C ARG A 23 4.31 -6.07 11.80
N THR A 24 4.32 -6.92 12.81
CA THR A 24 4.22 -8.36 12.64
C THR A 24 2.90 -8.75 11.96
N TYR A 25 1.80 -8.15 12.38
CA TYR A 25 0.49 -8.38 11.79
C TYR A 25 0.48 -8.00 10.30
N LEU A 26 1.03 -6.84 9.98
CA LEU A 26 1.07 -6.35 8.60
C LEU A 26 1.98 -7.19 7.71
N LEU A 27 3.12 -7.62 8.23
CA LEU A 27 4.02 -8.50 7.49
C LEU A 27 3.36 -9.85 7.18
N ASP A 28 2.54 -10.36 8.10
CA ASP A 28 1.79 -11.59 7.86
C ASP A 28 0.77 -11.41 6.74
N ILE A 29 0.08 -10.27 6.72
CA ILE A 29 -0.86 -9.95 5.64
C ILE A 29 -0.15 -9.91 4.29
N LEU A 30 1.03 -9.30 4.24
CA LEU A 30 1.83 -9.24 3.02
C LEU A 30 2.26 -10.64 2.57
N GLU A 31 2.66 -11.49 3.50
CA GLU A 31 3.06 -12.85 3.16
C GLU A 31 1.89 -13.66 2.61
N GLN A 32 0.72 -13.52 3.20
CA GLN A 32 -0.48 -14.18 2.70
C GLN A 32 -0.81 -13.71 1.28
N ALA A 33 -0.73 -12.43 1.01
CA ALA A 33 -0.95 -11.90 -0.33
C ALA A 33 0.06 -12.45 -1.33
N LYS A 34 1.33 -12.51 -0.94
CA LYS A 34 2.39 -13.07 -1.77
C LYS A 34 2.09 -14.51 -2.14
N GLN A 35 1.65 -15.31 -1.17
CA GLN A 35 1.32 -16.70 -1.42
C GLN A 35 0.13 -16.87 -2.37
N GLN A 36 -0.87 -16.00 -2.27
CA GLN A 36 -2.00 -16.03 -3.20
C GLN A 36 -1.55 -15.79 -4.64
N PHE A 37 -0.64 -14.84 -4.86
CA PHE A 37 -0.10 -14.59 -6.19
C PHE A 37 0.73 -15.76 -6.70
N LEU A 38 1.51 -16.39 -5.83
CA LEU A 38 2.31 -17.56 -6.20
C LEU A 38 1.42 -18.73 -6.66
N GLN A 39 0.27 -18.91 -6.02
CA GLN A 39 -0.68 -19.95 -6.41
C GLN A 39 -1.22 -19.70 -7.82
N GLU A 40 -1.28 -18.46 -8.25
CA GLU A 40 -1.69 -18.08 -9.60
C GLU A 40 -0.52 -18.06 -10.58
N GLY A 41 0.65 -18.51 -10.17
CA GLY A 41 1.84 -18.53 -11.02
C GLY A 41 2.54 -17.18 -11.15
N LEU A 42 2.23 -16.25 -10.26
CA LEU A 42 2.79 -14.90 -10.31
C LEU A 42 3.78 -14.68 -9.17
N SER A 43 4.92 -14.09 -9.51
CA SER A 43 5.94 -13.74 -8.53
C SER A 43 5.85 -12.26 -8.23
N VAL A 44 5.71 -11.91 -6.96
CA VAL A 44 5.62 -10.53 -6.51
C VAL A 44 6.60 -10.29 -5.37
N GLU A 45 7.04 -9.05 -5.26
CA GLU A 45 7.78 -8.58 -4.10
C GLU A 45 6.84 -7.81 -3.20
N THR A 46 7.03 -7.91 -1.89
CA THR A 46 6.23 -7.18 -0.92
C THR A 46 7.12 -6.22 -0.15
N LYS A 47 6.54 -5.11 0.25
CA LYS A 47 7.27 -4.09 0.98
C LYS A 47 6.33 -3.41 1.97
N LEU A 48 6.73 -3.37 3.23
CA LEU A 48 6.02 -2.62 4.25
C LEU A 48 6.61 -1.21 4.30
N LEU A 49 5.76 -0.22 4.08
CA LEU A 49 6.18 1.18 4.14
C LEU A 49 5.77 1.77 5.47
N GLU A 50 6.69 2.52 6.07
CA GLU A 50 6.45 3.24 7.30
C GLU A 50 6.78 4.71 7.08
N GLY A 51 5.91 5.61 7.55
CA GLY A 51 6.14 7.04 7.37
C GLY A 51 4.99 7.86 7.90
N PHE A 52 5.10 9.17 7.79
CA PHE A 52 4.10 10.10 8.30
C PHE A 52 3.00 10.42 7.30
N VAL A 53 3.33 10.35 6.01
CA VAL A 53 2.40 10.76 4.95
C VAL A 53 2.30 9.62 3.96
N VAL A 54 1.16 8.92 3.99
CA VAL A 54 0.95 7.67 3.24
C VAL A 54 1.14 7.86 1.74
N HIS A 55 0.51 8.87 1.16
CA HIS A 55 0.59 9.06 -0.29
C HIS A 55 2.01 9.38 -0.76
N GLU A 56 2.80 10.07 0.05
CA GLU A 56 4.19 10.35 -0.30
C GLU A 56 5.03 9.08 -0.30
N GLU A 57 4.81 8.21 0.68
CA GLU A 57 5.51 6.92 0.75
C GLU A 57 5.18 6.04 -0.45
N ILE A 58 3.93 6.02 -0.88
CA ILE A 58 3.50 5.24 -2.04
C ILE A 58 4.18 5.76 -3.31
N ILE A 59 4.13 7.07 -3.52
CA ILE A 59 4.69 7.68 -4.72
C ILE A 59 6.21 7.48 -4.76
N GLN A 60 6.88 7.69 -3.63
CA GLN A 60 8.31 7.51 -3.55
C GLN A 60 8.72 6.07 -3.84
N ALA A 61 8.01 5.10 -3.26
CA ALA A 61 8.29 3.69 -3.48
C ALA A 61 8.09 3.33 -4.96
N ALA A 62 7.03 3.83 -5.58
CA ALA A 62 6.76 3.59 -6.99
C ALA A 62 7.89 4.13 -7.89
N GLN A 63 8.41 5.31 -7.55
CA GLN A 63 9.53 5.89 -8.28
C GLN A 63 10.81 5.08 -8.11
N GLU A 64 11.12 4.68 -6.89
CA GLU A 64 12.30 3.87 -6.60
C GLU A 64 12.27 2.52 -7.29
N LEU A 65 11.09 1.94 -7.43
CA LEU A 65 10.91 0.64 -8.09
C LEU A 65 10.76 0.76 -9.61
N ASN A 66 10.79 1.97 -10.16
CA ASN A 66 10.56 2.24 -11.57
C ASN A 66 9.24 1.63 -12.06
N ALA A 67 8.20 1.77 -11.27
CA ALA A 67 6.89 1.25 -11.61
C ALA A 67 6.30 1.98 -12.82
N ASP A 68 5.61 1.25 -13.68
CA ASP A 68 4.94 1.80 -14.84
C ASP A 68 3.48 2.13 -14.58
N LEU A 69 2.94 1.57 -13.50
CA LEU A 69 1.54 1.73 -13.13
C LEU A 69 1.41 1.53 -11.63
N ILE A 70 0.60 2.36 -10.99
CA ILE A 70 0.21 2.17 -9.60
C ILE A 70 -1.23 1.67 -9.60
N VAL A 71 -1.49 0.54 -8.96
CA VAL A 71 -2.84 0.01 -8.77
C VAL A 71 -3.17 0.09 -7.30
N MET A 72 -4.27 0.74 -6.96
CA MET A 72 -4.64 0.91 -5.56
C MET A 72 -6.14 0.93 -5.38
N GLY A 73 -6.60 0.66 -4.17
CA GLY A 73 -8.00 0.75 -3.83
C GLY A 73 -8.47 2.20 -3.75
N SER A 74 -9.76 2.40 -3.95
CA SER A 74 -10.37 3.73 -3.83
C SER A 74 -10.38 4.22 -2.39
N HIS A 75 -10.37 3.30 -1.43
CA HIS A 75 -10.37 3.60 0.00
C HIS A 75 -9.36 2.71 0.72
N GLY A 76 -8.86 3.20 1.85
CA GLY A 76 -8.04 2.40 2.74
C GLY A 76 -8.90 1.46 3.58
N ARG A 77 -8.39 1.09 4.75
CA ARG A 77 -9.01 0.07 5.61
C ARG A 77 -10.22 0.56 6.41
N THR A 78 -10.65 1.79 6.21
CA THR A 78 -11.76 2.39 6.95
C THR A 78 -13.14 1.86 6.53
N GLY A 79 -13.22 1.11 5.46
CA GLY A 79 -14.45 0.44 5.04
C GLY A 79 -15.55 1.36 4.53
N VAL A 80 -15.21 2.56 4.11
CA VAL A 80 -16.21 3.48 3.54
C VAL A 80 -16.67 2.95 2.20
N ARG A 81 -17.99 2.73 2.08
CA ARG A 81 -18.58 2.12 0.89
C ARG A 81 -19.17 3.11 -0.11
N LYS A 82 -18.89 4.38 0.03
CA LYS A 82 -19.40 5.39 -0.88
C LYS A 82 -18.53 5.47 -2.13
N LEU A 83 -19.11 5.93 -3.24
CA LEU A 83 -18.41 6.11 -4.51
C LEU A 83 -17.50 7.35 -4.49
N VAL A 84 -16.89 7.61 -3.36
CA VAL A 84 -16.01 8.77 -3.17
C VAL A 84 -14.59 8.24 -3.02
N LEU A 85 -13.65 8.85 -3.71
CA LEU A 85 -12.25 8.51 -3.55
C LEU A 85 -11.77 8.88 -2.16
N GLY A 86 -11.04 7.97 -1.52
CA GLY A 86 -10.39 8.24 -0.26
C GLY A 86 -9.30 9.29 -0.42
N SER A 87 -8.89 9.89 0.69
CA SER A 87 -7.91 10.98 0.67
C SER A 87 -6.57 10.55 0.09
N VAL A 88 -6.10 9.34 0.42
CA VAL A 88 -4.83 8.83 -0.10
C VAL A 88 -4.91 8.66 -1.61
N ALA A 89 -5.99 8.06 -2.12
CA ALA A 89 -6.18 7.86 -3.55
C ALA A 89 -6.21 9.19 -4.30
N GLN A 90 -6.91 10.19 -3.77
CA GLN A 90 -6.95 11.52 -4.35
C GLN A 90 -5.56 12.15 -4.45
N LYS A 91 -4.77 12.02 -3.40
CA LYS A 91 -3.42 12.58 -3.35
C LYS A 91 -2.48 11.87 -4.32
N VAL A 92 -2.55 10.54 -4.39
CA VAL A 92 -1.73 9.79 -5.34
C VAL A 92 -2.09 10.16 -6.77
N LEU A 93 -3.38 10.24 -7.10
CA LEU A 93 -3.82 10.67 -8.43
C LEU A 93 -3.33 12.06 -8.78
N GLY A 94 -3.38 12.99 -7.82
CA GLY A 94 -3.02 14.38 -8.07
C GLY A 94 -1.52 14.62 -8.18
N GLU A 95 -0.71 13.82 -7.51
CA GLU A 95 0.74 14.09 -7.38
C GLU A 95 1.63 13.11 -8.10
N SER A 96 1.12 11.95 -8.49
CA SER A 96 1.93 10.94 -9.16
C SER A 96 2.17 11.30 -10.63
N HIS A 97 3.40 11.09 -11.09
CA HIS A 97 3.74 11.15 -12.52
C HIS A 97 3.60 9.78 -13.19
N ILE A 98 3.30 8.76 -12.41
CA ILE A 98 3.06 7.40 -12.90
C ILE A 98 1.55 7.22 -13.02
N PRO A 99 1.06 6.59 -14.10
CA PRO A 99 -0.38 6.32 -14.22
C PRO A 99 -0.92 5.54 -13.02
N VAL A 100 -2.14 5.85 -12.62
CA VAL A 100 -2.77 5.25 -11.43
C VAL A 100 -4.09 4.63 -11.85
N LEU A 101 -4.28 3.36 -11.50
CA LEU A 101 -5.53 2.66 -11.68
C LEU A 101 -6.21 2.50 -10.32
N ILE A 102 -7.42 3.00 -10.21
CA ILE A 102 -8.19 2.91 -8.98
C ILE A 102 -9.16 1.74 -9.07
N VAL A 103 -9.13 0.89 -8.05
CA VAL A 103 -10.00 -0.28 -7.96
C VAL A 103 -10.98 -0.06 -6.80
N ARG A 104 -12.24 -0.34 -7.05
CA ARG A 104 -13.28 -0.21 -6.04
C ARG A 104 -13.40 -1.47 -5.19
#